data_c86df8c92b45133754a2fd69c64b1b48
#
_entry.id   c86df8c92b45133754a2fd69c64b1b48
#
_cell.length_a   1.000
_cell.length_b   1.000
_cell.length_c   1.000
_cell.angle_alpha   90.00
_cell.angle_beta   90.00
_cell.angle_gamma   90.00
#
_symmetry.space_group_name_H-M   'P 1'
#
loop_
_entity.id
_entity.type
_entity.pdbx_description
1 polymer ?
#
loop_
_entity_poly.entity_id
_entity_poly.type
_entity_poly.pdbx_seq_one_letter_code
_entity_poly.pdbx_strand_id
1 'polypeptide(L)'
;MTTPAATATTAAPSDAQHLVLTLSCPDRPGIVHAVSGALARRGGNITESQQFGDPETGLFFMRVTVLTRVPRSELEADLAELAGTYDMRWSLDAVDRPVRTLLMVSKEAHCLSDILFRATSQGLPIDVVGVVGN
;
A
#
# COMPACT_ATOMS: atom_id res chain seq x y z
N MET A 1 -7.81 -3.84 54.57
CA MET A 1 -8.52 -4.57 53.53
C MET A 1 -8.28 -3.88 52.22
N THR A 2 -7.37 -4.44 51.45
CA THR A 2 -6.89 -3.85 50.22
C THR A 2 -7.38 -4.70 49.05
N THR A 3 -8.28 -4.15 48.24
CA THR A 3 -8.77 -4.81 47.04
C THR A 3 -7.76 -4.55 45.91
N PRO A 4 -7.23 -5.56 45.24
CA PRO A 4 -6.41 -5.33 44.08
C PRO A 4 -7.30 -4.97 42.89
N ALA A 5 -7.04 -3.83 42.29
CA ALA A 5 -7.61 -3.43 41.02
C ALA A 5 -7.20 -4.43 39.92
N ALA A 6 -8.18 -5.05 39.33
CA ALA A 6 -7.99 -5.86 38.15
C ALA A 6 -7.52 -4.99 36.99
N THR A 7 -6.28 -5.16 36.59
CA THR A 7 -5.75 -4.57 35.38
C THR A 7 -6.41 -5.28 34.19
N ALA A 8 -7.40 -4.66 33.61
CA ALA A 8 -7.96 -5.11 32.34
C ALA A 8 -6.90 -4.91 31.26
N THR A 9 -6.22 -5.97 30.91
CA THR A 9 -5.41 -6.04 29.69
C THR A 9 -6.37 -5.97 28.51
N THR A 10 -6.53 -4.79 27.98
CA THR A 10 -7.26 -4.61 26.72
C THR A 10 -6.41 -5.24 25.63
N ALA A 11 -6.80 -6.46 25.24
CA ALA A 11 -6.27 -7.07 24.03
C ALA A 11 -6.56 -6.14 22.88
N ALA A 12 -5.51 -5.73 22.15
CA ALA A 12 -5.66 -4.94 20.94
C ALA A 12 -6.51 -5.76 19.95
N PRO A 13 -7.57 -5.19 19.37
CA PRO A 13 -8.38 -5.93 18.41
C PRO A 13 -7.54 -6.21 17.16
N SER A 14 -7.45 -7.48 16.81
CA SER A 14 -6.67 -8.05 15.71
C SER A 14 -7.20 -7.77 14.30
N ASP A 15 -8.10 -6.81 14.13
CA ASP A 15 -8.83 -6.58 12.88
C ASP A 15 -8.33 -5.36 12.07
N ALA A 16 -7.23 -4.73 12.46
CA ALA A 16 -6.68 -3.63 11.69
C ALA A 16 -5.90 -4.15 10.48
N GLN A 17 -6.29 -3.69 9.29
CA GLN A 17 -5.65 -4.02 8.02
C GLN A 17 -4.69 -2.90 7.62
N HIS A 18 -3.50 -3.28 7.20
CA HIS A 18 -2.56 -2.40 6.52
C HIS A 18 -2.71 -2.56 5.00
N LEU A 19 -3.18 -1.51 4.35
CA LEU A 19 -3.41 -1.51 2.91
C LEU A 19 -2.53 -0.47 2.23
N VAL A 20 -2.13 -0.77 1.00
CA VAL A 20 -1.42 0.16 0.12
C VAL A 20 -2.33 0.49 -1.05
N LEU A 21 -2.65 1.77 -1.19
CA LEU A 21 -3.27 2.34 -2.37
C LEU A 21 -2.17 2.87 -3.29
N THR A 22 -2.18 2.44 -4.54
CA THR A 22 -1.41 3.08 -5.61
C THR A 22 -2.35 3.60 -6.66
N LEU A 23 -2.10 4.79 -7.16
CA LEU A 23 -2.91 5.38 -8.21
C LEU A 23 -2.10 6.23 -9.19
N SER A 24 -2.63 6.36 -10.39
CA SER A 24 -2.19 7.34 -11.38
C SER A 24 -3.40 7.94 -12.11
N CYS A 25 -3.33 9.21 -12.43
CA CYS A 25 -4.38 9.93 -13.17
C CYS A 25 -3.80 11.17 -13.85
N PRO A 26 -4.55 11.82 -14.76
CA PRO A 26 -4.20 13.15 -15.24
C PRO A 26 -4.03 14.12 -14.06
N ASP A 27 -2.94 14.90 -14.06
CA ASP A 27 -2.64 15.82 -12.95
C ASP A 27 -3.61 17.02 -12.95
N ARG A 28 -4.21 17.28 -11.80
CA ARG A 28 -5.08 18.44 -11.58
C ARG A 28 -5.25 18.72 -10.09
N PRO A 29 -5.65 19.95 -9.70
CA PRO A 29 -5.94 20.30 -8.31
C PRO A 29 -7.02 19.39 -7.69
N GLY A 30 -6.88 19.11 -6.40
CA GLY A 30 -7.90 18.42 -5.61
C GLY A 30 -7.73 16.89 -5.47
N ILE A 31 -6.84 16.24 -6.21
CA ILE A 31 -6.64 14.79 -6.17
C ILE A 31 -6.29 14.32 -4.74
N VAL A 32 -5.28 14.92 -4.12
CA VAL A 32 -4.81 14.54 -2.79
C VAL A 32 -5.93 14.72 -1.75
N HIS A 33 -6.66 15.83 -1.82
CA HIS A 33 -7.79 16.10 -0.94
C HIS A 33 -8.89 15.05 -1.09
N ALA A 34 -9.26 14.73 -2.32
CA ALA A 34 -10.31 13.75 -2.61
C ALA A 34 -9.95 12.34 -2.10
N VAL A 35 -8.73 11.90 -2.37
CA VAL A 35 -8.23 10.58 -1.93
C VAL A 35 -8.11 10.52 -0.41
N SER A 36 -7.46 11.48 0.21
CA SER A 36 -7.29 11.54 1.66
C SER A 36 -8.64 11.64 2.38
N GLY A 37 -9.57 12.43 1.83
CA GLY A 37 -10.93 12.57 2.35
C GLY A 37 -11.73 11.28 2.29
N ALA A 38 -11.63 10.52 1.21
CA ALA A 38 -12.29 9.23 1.07
C ALA A 38 -11.78 8.22 2.12
N LEU A 39 -10.45 8.13 2.28
CA LEU A 39 -9.85 7.26 3.29
C LEU A 39 -10.23 7.68 4.72
N ALA A 40 -10.19 8.98 5.02
CA ALA A 40 -10.51 9.52 6.34
C ALA A 40 -11.98 9.32 6.73
N ARG A 41 -12.92 9.49 5.80
CA ARG A 41 -14.36 9.25 6.06
C ARG A 41 -14.66 7.82 6.50
N ARG A 42 -13.84 6.87 6.08
CA ARG A 42 -13.92 5.46 6.49
C ARG A 42 -13.07 5.14 7.73
N GLY A 43 -12.57 6.15 8.43
CA GLY A 43 -11.72 5.95 9.61
C GLY A 43 -10.34 5.41 9.30
N GLY A 44 -9.89 5.52 8.06
CA GLY A 44 -8.54 5.14 7.64
C GLY A 44 -7.51 6.15 8.16
N ASN A 45 -6.45 5.64 8.78
CA ASN A 45 -5.30 6.44 9.20
C ASN A 45 -4.18 6.28 8.18
N ILE A 46 -3.83 7.37 7.49
CA ILE A 46 -2.72 7.39 6.55
C ILE A 46 -1.41 7.37 7.34
N THR A 47 -0.63 6.32 7.18
CA THR A 47 0.66 6.14 7.87
C THR A 47 1.84 6.56 7.01
N GLU A 48 1.69 6.51 5.68
CA GLU A 48 2.70 6.94 4.71
C GLU A 48 2.00 7.47 3.47
N SER A 49 2.53 8.55 2.90
CA SER A 49 2.04 9.10 1.64
C SER A 49 3.22 9.61 0.80
N GLN A 50 3.27 9.17 -0.43
CA GLN A 50 4.22 9.59 -1.44
C GLN A 50 3.47 9.99 -2.69
N GLN A 51 3.90 11.08 -3.33
CA GLN A 51 3.28 11.57 -4.54
C GLN A 51 4.31 12.18 -5.48
N PHE A 52 4.01 12.11 -6.76
CA PHE A 52 4.84 12.67 -7.82
C PHE A 52 3.97 13.12 -8.98
N GLY A 53 4.19 14.35 -9.43
CA GLY A 53 3.63 14.87 -10.69
C GLY A 53 4.71 14.86 -11.76
N ASP A 54 4.41 14.28 -12.91
CA ASP A 54 5.30 14.23 -14.05
C ASP A 54 4.90 15.34 -15.04
N PRO A 55 5.68 16.42 -15.15
CA PRO A 55 5.37 17.55 -16.04
C PRO A 55 5.48 17.17 -17.54
N GLU A 56 6.21 16.14 -17.90
CA GLU A 56 6.37 15.72 -19.30
C GLU A 56 5.13 14.97 -19.79
N THR A 57 4.57 14.09 -18.97
CA THR A 57 3.39 13.32 -19.33
C THR A 57 2.08 13.93 -18.86
N GLY A 58 2.13 14.90 -17.93
CA GLY A 58 0.94 15.48 -17.29
C GLY A 58 0.23 14.48 -16.38
N LEU A 59 0.91 13.45 -15.90
CA LEU A 59 0.37 12.43 -15.00
C LEU A 59 0.76 12.70 -13.56
N PHE A 60 -0.16 12.41 -12.67
CA PHE A 60 0.02 12.37 -11.22
C PHE A 60 0.07 10.93 -10.74
N PHE A 61 0.98 10.63 -9.85
CA PHE A 61 1.17 9.34 -9.20
C PHE A 61 1.11 9.50 -7.69
N MET A 62 0.42 8.60 -7.02
CA MET A 62 0.35 8.61 -5.57
C MET A 62 0.38 7.19 -5.02
N ARG A 63 1.11 7.01 -3.91
CA ARG A 63 1.14 5.80 -3.11
C ARG A 63 0.84 6.17 -1.66
N VAL A 64 -0.16 5.53 -1.09
CA VAL A 64 -0.61 5.77 0.29
C VAL A 64 -0.69 4.46 1.03
N THR A 65 -0.06 4.40 2.21
CA THR A 65 -0.28 3.31 3.16
C THR A 65 -1.31 3.75 4.18
N VAL A 66 -2.35 2.94 4.37
CA VAL A 66 -3.45 3.23 5.27
C VAL A 66 -3.70 2.08 6.23
N LEU A 67 -3.84 2.41 7.51
CA LEU A 67 -4.30 1.51 8.55
C LEU A 67 -5.80 1.70 8.76
N THR A 68 -6.59 0.64 8.63
CA THR A 68 -8.04 0.72 8.71
C THR A 68 -8.65 -0.54 9.34
N ARG A 69 -9.87 -0.40 9.86
CA ARG A 69 -10.68 -1.52 10.36
C ARG A 69 -11.89 -1.80 9.51
N VAL A 70 -12.18 -0.96 8.53
CA VAL A 70 -13.29 -1.21 7.61
C VAL A 70 -12.90 -2.26 6.58
N PRO A 71 -13.85 -3.04 6.09
CA PRO A 71 -13.60 -3.99 5.01
C PRO A 71 -13.00 -3.31 3.78
N ARG A 72 -12.03 -3.96 3.15
CA ARG A 72 -11.39 -3.49 1.92
C ARG A 72 -12.41 -3.12 0.84
N SER A 73 -13.49 -3.90 0.72
CA SER A 73 -14.54 -3.68 -0.27
C SER A 73 -15.25 -2.33 -0.15
N GLU A 74 -15.35 -1.77 1.07
CA GLU A 74 -15.93 -0.44 1.26
C GLU A 74 -15.01 0.68 0.76
N LEU A 75 -13.71 0.53 0.99
CA LEU A 75 -12.72 1.46 0.42
C LEU A 75 -12.67 1.35 -1.10
N GLU A 76 -12.73 0.13 -1.64
CA GLU A 76 -12.75 -0.10 -3.09
C GLU A 76 -13.96 0.57 -3.76
N ALA A 77 -15.13 0.55 -3.12
CA ALA A 77 -16.32 1.23 -3.64
C ALA A 77 -16.12 2.75 -3.73
N ASP A 78 -15.61 3.37 -2.66
CA ASP A 78 -15.34 4.82 -2.62
C ASP A 78 -14.25 5.22 -3.63
N LEU A 79 -13.20 4.40 -3.75
CA LEU A 79 -12.12 4.63 -4.71
C LEU A 79 -12.59 4.46 -6.16
N ALA A 80 -13.48 3.52 -6.44
CA ALA A 80 -14.06 3.34 -7.76
C ALA A 80 -14.88 4.57 -8.20
N GLU A 81 -15.62 5.20 -7.28
CA GLU A 81 -16.33 6.46 -7.54
C GLU A 81 -15.35 7.60 -7.86
N LEU A 82 -14.29 7.74 -7.07
CA LEU A 82 -13.24 8.73 -7.33
C LEU A 82 -12.53 8.46 -8.66
N ALA A 83 -12.28 7.20 -8.98
CA ALA A 83 -11.64 6.81 -10.23
C ALA A 83 -12.44 7.28 -11.45
N GLY A 84 -13.76 7.20 -11.39
CA GLY A 84 -14.64 7.74 -12.44
C GLY A 84 -14.54 9.25 -12.57
N THR A 85 -14.43 9.97 -11.46
CA THR A 85 -14.35 11.44 -11.44
C THR A 85 -13.00 11.96 -11.94
N TYR A 86 -11.91 11.28 -11.60
CA TYR A 86 -10.54 11.74 -11.87
C TYR A 86 -9.82 10.96 -12.97
N ASP A 87 -10.48 10.02 -13.63
CA ASP A 87 -9.89 9.12 -14.62
C ASP A 87 -8.67 8.38 -14.04
N MET A 88 -8.83 7.81 -12.85
CA MET A 88 -7.77 7.14 -12.12
C MET A 88 -7.62 5.69 -12.53
N ARG A 89 -6.37 5.26 -12.68
CA ARG A 89 -5.97 3.85 -12.58
C ARG A 89 -5.47 3.62 -11.17
N TRP A 90 -5.98 2.61 -10.49
CA TRP A 90 -5.62 2.38 -9.09
C TRP A 90 -5.60 0.89 -8.73
N SER A 91 -4.88 0.56 -7.67
CA SER A 91 -4.96 -0.73 -6.97
C SER A 91 -4.92 -0.50 -5.47
N LEU A 92 -5.59 -1.39 -4.74
CA LEU A 92 -5.58 -1.42 -3.29
C LEU A 92 -5.18 -2.82 -2.84
N ASP A 93 -4.03 -2.96 -2.21
CA ASP A 93 -3.45 -4.25 -1.83
C ASP A 93 -3.08 -4.30 -0.34
N ALA A 94 -3.03 -5.49 0.25
CA ALA A 94 -2.51 -5.64 1.60
C ALA A 94 -0.98 -5.47 1.60
N VAL A 95 -0.45 -4.76 2.61
CA VAL A 95 1.00 -4.47 2.74
C VAL A 95 1.84 -5.75 2.83
N ASP A 96 1.31 -6.76 3.50
CA ASP A 96 1.97 -8.04 3.76
C ASP A 96 1.82 -9.06 2.63
N ARG A 97 1.09 -8.70 1.57
CA ARG A 97 0.93 -9.58 0.41
C ARG A 97 2.21 -9.59 -0.43
N PRO A 98 2.92 -10.72 -0.53
CA PRO A 98 4.09 -10.81 -1.39
C PRO A 98 3.75 -10.56 -2.85
N VAL A 99 4.53 -9.71 -3.50
CA VAL A 99 4.38 -9.42 -4.93
C VAL A 99 5.07 -10.51 -5.73
N ARG A 100 4.34 -11.20 -6.60
CA ARG A 100 4.94 -12.18 -7.52
C ARG A 100 5.90 -11.46 -8.47
N THR A 101 7.17 -11.80 -8.37
CA THR A 101 8.27 -11.06 -9.00
C THR A 101 9.10 -11.97 -9.90
N LEU A 102 9.25 -11.57 -11.15
CA LEU A 102 10.22 -12.16 -12.08
C LEU A 102 11.48 -11.32 -12.05
N LEU A 103 12.62 -11.92 -11.72
CA LEU A 103 13.91 -11.25 -11.71
C LEU A 103 14.58 -11.40 -13.07
N MET A 104 14.96 -10.29 -13.67
CA MET A 104 15.73 -10.27 -14.90
C MET A 104 17.17 -9.85 -14.57
N VAL A 105 18.14 -10.67 -14.92
CA VAL A 105 19.55 -10.43 -14.59
C VAL A 105 20.42 -10.53 -15.84
N SER A 106 21.51 -9.77 -15.84
CA SER A 106 22.60 -9.90 -16.81
C SER A 106 23.74 -10.72 -16.22
N LYS A 107 24.93 -10.63 -16.78
CA LYS A 107 26.10 -11.42 -16.37
C LYS A 107 26.56 -11.20 -14.93
N GLU A 108 26.22 -10.07 -14.33
CA GLU A 108 26.61 -9.71 -12.96
C GLU A 108 25.55 -10.16 -11.95
N ALA A 109 25.91 -11.13 -11.12
CA ALA A 109 24.96 -11.80 -10.20
C ALA A 109 24.83 -11.16 -8.81
N HIS A 110 25.62 -10.13 -8.46
CA HIS A 110 25.63 -9.58 -7.11
C HIS A 110 24.29 -8.93 -6.69
N CYS A 111 23.61 -8.23 -7.59
CA CYS A 111 22.28 -7.66 -7.32
C CYS A 111 21.23 -8.77 -7.12
N LEU A 112 21.29 -9.85 -7.89
CA LEU A 112 20.42 -11.01 -7.74
C LEU A 112 20.57 -11.64 -6.36
N SER A 113 21.82 -11.86 -5.93
CA SER A 113 22.12 -12.45 -4.63
C SER A 113 21.60 -11.59 -3.46
N ASP A 114 21.73 -10.27 -3.55
CA ASP A 114 21.21 -9.34 -2.54
C ASP A 114 19.68 -9.38 -2.47
N ILE A 115 18.99 -9.34 -3.61
CA ILE A 115 17.52 -9.40 -3.66
C ILE A 115 17.02 -10.74 -3.10
N LEU A 116 17.60 -11.86 -3.50
CA LEU A 116 17.22 -13.18 -3.01
C LEU A 116 17.47 -13.31 -1.50
N PHE A 117 18.59 -12.79 -1.01
CA PHE A 117 18.89 -12.78 0.43
C PHE A 117 17.86 -11.96 1.20
N ARG A 118 17.51 -10.77 0.72
CA ARG A 118 16.48 -9.92 1.36
C ARG A 118 15.09 -10.53 1.31
N ALA A 119 14.75 -11.19 0.21
CA ALA A 119 13.46 -11.88 0.06
C ALA A 119 13.31 -13.02 1.08
N THR A 120 14.40 -13.75 1.35
CA THR A 120 14.36 -14.91 2.25
C THR A 120 14.64 -14.59 3.71
N SER A 121 15.46 -13.57 4.00
CA SER A 121 16.02 -13.33 5.35
C SER A 121 15.60 -12.00 5.97
N GLN A 122 15.23 -11.00 5.17
CA GLN A 122 14.95 -9.64 5.62
C GLN A 122 13.50 -9.20 5.40
N GLY A 123 12.60 -10.12 5.02
CA GLY A 123 11.18 -9.83 4.89
C GLY A 123 10.82 -8.89 3.74
N LEU A 124 11.64 -8.86 2.66
CA LEU A 124 11.24 -8.17 1.43
C LEU A 124 9.97 -8.83 0.89
N PRO A 125 8.84 -8.12 0.75
CA PRO A 125 7.55 -8.72 0.44
C PRO A 125 7.42 -9.08 -1.04
N ILE A 126 8.32 -9.93 -1.53
CA ILE A 126 8.29 -10.46 -2.89
C ILE A 126 8.27 -11.99 -2.88
N ASP A 127 7.53 -12.55 -3.81
CA ASP A 127 7.54 -13.98 -4.14
C ASP A 127 8.24 -14.14 -5.49
N VAL A 128 9.48 -14.64 -5.45
CA VAL A 128 10.29 -14.80 -6.66
C VAL A 128 9.80 -16.02 -7.42
N VAL A 129 9.08 -15.80 -8.51
CA VAL A 129 8.47 -16.83 -9.34
C VAL A 129 9.38 -17.33 -10.46
N GLY A 130 10.48 -16.64 -10.72
CA GLY A 130 11.46 -17.03 -11.72
C GLY A 130 12.61 -16.04 -11.81
N VAL A 131 13.70 -16.53 -12.39
CA VAL A 131 14.89 -15.73 -12.72
C VAL A 131 15.20 -15.96 -14.19
N VAL A 132 15.36 -14.89 -14.95
CA VAL A 132 15.73 -14.92 -16.34
C VAL A 132 17.08 -14.21 -16.49
N GLY A 133 18.03 -14.90 -17.04
CA GLY A 133 19.39 -14.40 -17.26
C GLY A 133 19.86 -14.57 -18.70
N ASN A 134 20.82 -13.74 -19.08
CA ASN A 134 21.51 -13.79 -20.36
C ASN A 134 22.86 -14.45 -20.17
#